data_b70e51eab16642bbf384d2a1c1356ba4
#
_entry.id   b70e51eab16642bbf384d2a1c1356ba4
#
_cell.length_a   1.000
_cell.length_b   1.000
_cell.length_c   1.000
_cell.angle_alpha   90.00
_cell.angle_beta   90.00
_cell.angle_gamma   90.00
#
_symmetry.space_group_name_H-M   'P 1'
#
loop_
_entity.id
_entity.type
_entity.pdbx_description
1 polymer ?
#
loop_
_entity_poly.entity_id
_entity_poly.type
_entity_poly.pdbx_seq_one_letter_code
_entity_poly.pdbx_strand_id
1 'polypeptide(L)'
;LTNADDISDFEIEGISLGDSALNYFNVSTIKKNTFDYYKDKSFIAVQNDKLPFFKTYDFFDFRYRTGDKKYFMQSISGIIDFKNKDFSDCLQLKEKIVNEIKLIIPSMTIQEFDKTPSRGTKGYYYQTSFFSDEGNISIICYDYLEADNYLAVSISNKNYENFILNNPYN
;
A
#
# COMPACT_ATOMS: atom_id res chain seq x y z
N LEU A 1 14.35 11.19 -17.02
CA LEU A 1 13.41 10.19 -16.53
C LEU A 1 13.99 8.83 -16.87
N THR A 2 14.58 8.13 -15.91
CA THR A 2 14.92 6.73 -16.05
C THR A 2 13.60 5.96 -16.12
N ASN A 3 13.41 5.15 -17.16
CA ASN A 3 12.33 4.18 -17.17
C ASN A 3 12.55 3.25 -15.97
N ALA A 4 11.57 3.09 -15.11
CA ALA A 4 11.58 2.01 -14.13
C ALA A 4 11.33 0.72 -14.92
N ASP A 5 12.27 -0.21 -14.86
CA ASP A 5 12.13 -1.50 -15.54
C ASP A 5 11.39 -2.51 -14.64
N ASP A 6 11.26 -2.18 -13.34
CA ASP A 6 10.78 -3.09 -12.29
C ASP A 6 10.04 -2.35 -11.17
N ILE A 7 9.17 -3.05 -10.44
CA ILE A 7 8.49 -2.55 -9.24
C ILE A 7 9.47 -2.23 -8.10
N SER A 8 10.65 -2.83 -8.08
CA SER A 8 11.71 -2.54 -7.10
C SER A 8 12.30 -1.13 -7.23
N ASP A 9 12.09 -0.47 -8.38
CA ASP A 9 12.52 0.91 -8.61
C ASP A 9 11.57 1.94 -7.97
N PHE A 10 10.41 1.49 -7.49
CA PHE A 10 9.44 2.35 -6.83
C PHE A 10 9.65 2.40 -5.32
N GLU A 11 9.54 3.60 -4.78
CA GLU A 11 9.74 3.90 -3.37
C GLU A 11 8.56 4.68 -2.80
N ILE A 12 8.26 4.45 -1.54
CA ILE A 12 7.39 5.30 -0.73
C ILE A 12 8.30 6.23 0.09
N GLU A 13 8.59 7.42 -0.46
CA GLU A 13 9.45 8.43 0.16
C GLU A 13 10.80 7.89 0.67
N GLY A 14 11.49 7.10 -0.17
CA GLY A 14 12.81 6.54 0.11
C GLY A 14 12.79 5.18 0.81
N ILE A 15 11.63 4.55 0.93
CA ILE A 15 11.49 3.18 1.44
C ILE A 15 11.13 2.25 0.28
N SER A 16 11.91 1.20 0.06
CA SER A 16 11.75 0.24 -1.02
C SER A 16 11.20 -1.11 -0.53
N LEU A 17 10.58 -1.86 -1.44
CA LEU A 17 10.28 -3.27 -1.20
C LEU A 17 11.58 -4.05 -0.91
N GLY A 18 11.51 -4.99 0.03
CA GLY A 18 12.65 -5.80 0.42
C GLY A 18 13.60 -5.13 1.42
N ASP A 19 13.44 -3.84 1.71
CA ASP A 19 14.15 -3.22 2.83
C ASP A 19 13.80 -3.90 4.14
N SER A 20 14.77 -3.95 5.05
CA SER A 20 14.49 -4.32 6.43
C SER A 20 13.78 -3.18 7.14
N ALA A 21 12.62 -3.44 7.75
CA ALA A 21 11.94 -2.44 8.56
C ALA A 21 12.80 -1.95 9.75
N LEU A 22 13.83 -2.70 10.12
CA LEU A 22 14.79 -2.29 11.17
C LEU A 22 15.67 -1.10 10.76
N ASN A 23 15.73 -0.76 9.49
CA ASN A 23 16.41 0.46 9.02
C ASN A 23 15.65 1.73 9.45
N TYR A 24 14.36 1.61 9.74
CA TYR A 24 13.44 2.74 10.01
C TYR A 24 12.80 2.66 11.40
N PHE A 25 12.61 1.45 11.94
CA PHE A 25 11.91 1.19 13.20
C PHE A 25 12.70 0.25 14.10
N ASN A 26 12.61 0.45 15.40
CA ASN A 26 13.08 -0.57 16.34
C ASN A 26 12.04 -1.69 16.52
N VAL A 27 12.50 -2.85 17.00
CA VAL A 27 11.65 -4.04 17.21
C VAL A 27 10.44 -3.76 18.12
N SER A 28 10.63 -2.92 19.14
CA SER A 28 9.55 -2.56 20.08
C SER A 28 8.43 -1.80 19.36
N THR A 29 8.78 -0.85 18.49
CA THR A 29 7.82 -0.09 17.67
C THR A 29 7.07 -1.02 16.71
N ILE A 30 7.79 -1.91 16.00
CA ILE A 30 7.16 -2.87 15.09
C ILE A 30 6.13 -3.72 15.82
N LYS A 31 6.51 -4.32 16.97
CA LYS A 31 5.61 -5.17 17.75
C LYS A 31 4.41 -4.42 18.32
N LYS A 32 4.60 -3.20 18.80
CA LYS A 32 3.52 -2.36 19.34
C LYS A 32 2.48 -2.02 18.27
N ASN A 33 2.91 -1.80 17.05
CA ASN A 33 2.09 -1.35 15.93
C ASN A 33 1.59 -2.50 15.02
N THR A 34 1.85 -3.75 15.43
CA THR A 34 1.32 -4.94 14.78
C THR A 34 -0.16 -5.10 15.09
N PHE A 35 -0.96 -5.45 14.09
CA PHE A 35 -2.37 -5.75 14.27
C PHE A 35 -2.78 -7.03 13.54
N ASP A 36 -3.81 -7.69 14.08
CA ASP A 36 -4.31 -8.97 13.64
C ASP A 36 -5.31 -8.78 12.50
N TYR A 37 -4.79 -8.77 11.27
CA TYR A 37 -5.56 -8.45 10.08
C TYR A 37 -5.94 -9.71 9.27
N TYR A 38 -5.15 -10.78 9.39
CA TYR A 38 -5.32 -11.97 8.57
C TYR A 38 -5.69 -13.22 9.39
N LYS A 39 -6.61 -14.04 8.84
CA LYS A 39 -6.85 -15.40 9.34
C LYS A 39 -5.63 -16.29 9.19
N ASP A 40 -5.07 -16.29 7.98
CA ASP A 40 -3.79 -16.93 7.69
C ASP A 40 -2.66 -16.06 8.26
N LYS A 41 -1.93 -16.61 9.20
CA LYS A 41 -0.84 -15.93 9.92
C LYS A 41 0.49 -15.96 9.17
N SER A 42 0.51 -16.20 7.86
CA SER A 42 1.74 -16.21 7.04
C SER A 42 2.39 -14.83 6.95
N PHE A 43 1.59 -13.77 7.06
CA PHE A 43 2.06 -12.38 7.06
C PHE A 43 1.54 -11.61 8.28
N ILE A 44 2.31 -10.62 8.67
CA ILE A 44 2.00 -9.70 9.76
C ILE A 44 1.89 -8.28 9.16
N ALA A 45 0.82 -7.58 9.53
CA ALA A 45 0.59 -6.18 9.17
C ALA A 45 1.05 -5.26 10.29
N VAL A 46 1.72 -4.16 9.93
CA VAL A 46 2.19 -3.12 10.84
C VAL A 46 1.77 -1.78 10.31
N GLN A 47 1.15 -0.95 11.14
CA GLN A 47 0.75 0.41 10.80
C GLN A 47 1.46 1.41 11.68
N ASN A 48 2.08 2.39 11.08
CA ASN A 48 2.80 3.45 11.76
C ASN A 48 2.26 4.82 11.39
N ASP A 49 2.36 5.73 12.35
CA ASP A 49 2.18 7.15 12.09
C ASP A 49 3.24 7.67 11.11
N LYS A 50 3.07 8.89 10.68
CA LYS A 50 3.99 9.61 9.78
C LYS A 50 5.43 9.52 10.27
N LEU A 51 6.31 9.05 9.42
CA LEU A 51 7.75 9.09 9.67
C LEU A 51 8.28 10.53 9.60
N PRO A 52 9.32 10.89 10.39
CA PRO A 52 9.80 12.27 10.46
C PRO A 52 10.25 12.87 9.12
N PHE A 53 10.72 12.03 8.19
CA PHE A 53 11.18 12.46 6.86
C PHE A 53 10.08 12.43 5.78
N PHE A 54 8.89 11.90 6.09
CA PHE A 54 7.75 11.90 5.16
C PHE A 54 7.20 13.32 4.97
N LYS A 55 6.98 13.70 3.72
CA LYS A 55 6.42 15.00 3.32
C LYS A 55 4.96 14.87 2.90
N THR A 56 4.65 13.80 2.19
CA THR A 56 3.35 13.60 1.52
C THR A 56 2.41 12.69 2.31
N TYR A 57 2.92 11.58 2.82
CA TYR A 57 2.08 10.58 3.49
C TYR A 57 1.92 10.85 4.98
N ASP A 58 0.71 10.60 5.50
CA ASP A 58 0.35 10.78 6.91
C ASP A 58 0.58 9.52 7.73
N PHE A 59 0.49 8.33 7.08
CA PHE A 59 0.75 7.02 7.69
C PHE A 59 1.59 6.16 6.76
N PHE A 60 2.26 5.18 7.36
CA PHE A 60 3.03 4.17 6.65
C PHE A 60 2.71 2.78 7.15
N ASP A 61 2.26 1.92 6.25
CA ASP A 61 1.98 0.52 6.52
C ASP A 61 2.97 -0.38 5.81
N PHE A 62 3.32 -1.49 6.44
CA PHE A 62 4.07 -2.55 5.78
C PHE A 62 3.64 -3.94 6.24
N ARG A 63 4.01 -4.94 5.43
CA ARG A 63 3.75 -6.35 5.70
C ARG A 63 5.04 -7.13 5.55
N TYR A 64 5.26 -8.06 6.47
CA TYR A 64 6.41 -8.95 6.46
C TYR A 64 5.98 -10.38 6.79
N ARG A 65 6.82 -11.38 6.44
CA ARG A 65 6.53 -12.79 6.74
C ARG A 65 6.63 -13.08 8.22
N THR A 66 5.68 -13.84 8.72
CA THR A 66 5.72 -14.35 10.10
C THR A 66 7.00 -15.15 10.35
N GLY A 67 7.66 -14.87 11.46
CA GLY A 67 8.93 -15.50 11.83
C GLY A 67 10.18 -14.89 11.19
N ASP A 68 10.04 -13.95 10.27
CA ASP A 68 11.19 -13.22 9.73
C ASP A 68 11.73 -12.22 10.77
N LYS A 69 12.91 -12.53 11.29
CA LYS A 69 13.60 -11.71 12.30
C LYS A 69 14.31 -10.49 11.72
N LYS A 70 14.44 -10.43 10.40
CA LYS A 70 14.98 -9.28 9.68
C LYS A 70 13.91 -8.29 9.24
N TYR A 71 12.63 -8.68 9.35
CA TYR A 71 11.46 -7.85 9.01
C TYR A 71 11.55 -7.28 7.59
N PHE A 72 11.92 -8.11 6.59
CA PHE A 72 11.93 -7.69 5.20
C PHE A 72 10.52 -7.38 4.70
N MET A 73 10.32 -6.17 4.21
CA MET A 73 9.00 -5.68 3.80
C MET A 73 8.61 -6.27 2.44
N GLN A 74 7.50 -7.02 2.43
CA GLN A 74 6.94 -7.69 1.24
C GLN A 74 5.81 -6.88 0.60
N SER A 75 5.26 -5.94 1.34
CA SER A 75 4.32 -4.92 0.89
C SER A 75 4.53 -3.67 1.72
N ILE A 76 4.50 -2.51 1.08
CA ILE A 76 4.59 -1.19 1.71
C ILE A 76 3.46 -0.32 1.18
N SER A 77 2.95 0.59 2.01
CA SER A 77 1.90 1.53 1.63
C SER A 77 2.13 2.89 2.29
N GLY A 78 2.07 3.94 1.49
CA GLY A 78 1.92 5.30 1.97
C GLY A 78 0.44 5.69 1.95
N ILE A 79 -0.07 6.27 3.03
CA ILE A 79 -1.47 6.63 3.19
C ILE A 79 -1.60 8.13 3.40
N ILE A 80 -2.51 8.76 2.65
CA ILE A 80 -2.88 10.17 2.80
C ILE A 80 -4.29 10.21 3.36
N ASP A 81 -4.46 10.88 4.51
CA ASP A 81 -5.74 11.07 5.16
C ASP A 81 -6.57 12.14 4.42
N PHE A 82 -7.80 11.79 4.09
CA PHE A 82 -8.80 12.68 3.51
C PHE A 82 -9.92 13.02 4.48
N LYS A 83 -9.67 12.88 5.79
CA LYS A 83 -10.57 13.35 6.82
C LYS A 83 -10.87 14.84 6.62
N ASN A 84 -12.14 15.19 6.60
CA ASN A 84 -12.61 16.57 6.38
C ASN A 84 -12.26 17.20 5.02
N LYS A 85 -11.88 16.39 4.02
CA LYS A 85 -11.69 16.84 2.63
C LYS A 85 -12.81 16.28 1.74
N ASP A 86 -13.03 16.92 0.59
CA ASP A 86 -13.95 16.38 -0.41
C ASP A 86 -13.36 15.07 -0.98
N PHE A 87 -14.17 14.03 -1.08
CA PHE A 87 -13.74 12.77 -1.67
C PHE A 87 -13.30 12.93 -3.15
N SER A 88 -13.84 13.93 -3.86
CA SER A 88 -13.39 14.26 -5.20
C SER A 88 -11.90 14.62 -5.27
N ASP A 89 -11.33 15.20 -4.21
CA ASP A 89 -9.90 15.51 -4.13
C ASP A 89 -9.05 14.24 -4.10
N CYS A 90 -9.53 13.18 -3.41
CA CYS A 90 -8.89 11.88 -3.43
C CYS A 90 -8.84 11.31 -4.87
N LEU A 91 -9.97 11.35 -5.58
CA LEU A 91 -10.04 10.84 -6.95
C LEU A 91 -9.13 11.62 -7.90
N GLN A 92 -9.07 12.96 -7.79
CA GLN A 92 -8.17 13.78 -8.59
C GLN A 92 -6.71 13.46 -8.32
N LEU A 93 -6.32 13.29 -7.05
CA LEU A 93 -4.96 12.93 -6.69
C LEU A 93 -4.61 11.50 -7.18
N LYS A 94 -5.55 10.54 -7.06
CA LYS A 94 -5.41 9.19 -7.61
C LYS A 94 -5.11 9.25 -9.11
N GLU A 95 -5.92 9.97 -9.88
CA GLU A 95 -5.73 10.09 -11.34
C GLU A 95 -4.38 10.73 -11.69
N LYS A 96 -3.95 11.74 -10.95
CA LYS A 96 -2.63 12.35 -11.14
C LYS A 96 -1.52 11.32 -10.96
N ILE A 97 -1.52 10.57 -9.85
CA ILE A 97 -0.51 9.54 -9.56
C ILE A 97 -0.54 8.43 -10.63
N VAL A 98 -1.73 7.96 -11.00
CA VAL A 98 -1.91 6.94 -12.04
C VAL A 98 -1.28 7.38 -13.37
N ASN A 99 -1.52 8.64 -13.78
CA ASN A 99 -0.96 9.17 -15.02
C ASN A 99 0.58 9.30 -14.96
N GLU A 100 1.13 9.69 -13.82
CA GLU A 100 2.58 9.73 -13.61
C GLU A 100 3.20 8.32 -13.71
N ILE A 101 2.58 7.31 -13.09
CA ILE A 101 3.05 5.92 -13.17
C ILE A 101 2.95 5.38 -14.60
N LYS A 102 1.87 5.62 -15.32
CA LYS A 102 1.71 5.21 -16.74
C LYS A 102 2.85 5.71 -17.63
N LEU A 103 3.42 6.87 -17.35
CA LEU A 103 4.54 7.44 -18.10
C LEU A 103 5.88 6.75 -17.77
N ILE A 104 6.03 6.24 -16.54
CA ILE A 104 7.28 5.66 -16.05
C ILE A 104 7.38 4.17 -16.43
N ILE A 105 6.25 3.43 -16.37
CA ILE A 105 6.17 1.98 -16.60
C ILE A 105 5.08 1.61 -17.61
N PRO A 106 5.24 1.98 -18.88
CA PRO A 106 4.20 1.74 -19.89
C PRO A 106 3.95 0.24 -20.21
N SER A 107 4.84 -0.65 -19.76
CA SER A 107 4.77 -2.11 -20.02
C SER A 107 3.89 -2.89 -19.06
N MET A 108 3.50 -2.32 -17.92
CA MET A 108 2.67 -3.02 -16.92
C MET A 108 1.22 -3.19 -17.38
N THR A 109 0.63 -4.31 -17.01
CA THR A 109 -0.82 -4.55 -17.20
C THR A 109 -1.61 -3.72 -16.21
N ILE A 110 -2.59 -2.96 -16.68
CA ILE A 110 -3.41 -2.08 -15.86
C ILE A 110 -4.78 -2.73 -15.64
N GLN A 111 -5.24 -2.72 -14.38
CA GLN A 111 -6.60 -3.09 -14.01
C GLN A 111 -7.24 -1.97 -13.18
N GLU A 112 -8.45 -1.58 -13.55
CA GLU A 112 -9.21 -0.53 -12.88
C GLU A 112 -10.46 -1.10 -12.24
N PHE A 113 -10.75 -0.66 -11.02
CA PHE A 113 -11.97 -0.97 -10.27
C PHE A 113 -12.63 0.33 -9.87
N ASP A 114 -13.82 0.56 -10.38
CA ASP A 114 -14.62 1.74 -10.07
C ASP A 114 -15.74 1.36 -9.11
N LYS A 115 -15.95 2.18 -8.08
CA LYS A 115 -17.02 2.07 -7.07
C LYS A 115 -17.31 0.63 -6.62
N THR A 116 -16.27 -0.05 -6.21
CA THR A 116 -16.37 -1.44 -5.76
C THR A 116 -16.67 -1.49 -4.26
N PRO A 117 -17.63 -2.31 -3.80
CA PRO A 117 -17.91 -2.43 -2.37
C PRO A 117 -16.67 -2.84 -1.58
N SER A 118 -16.39 -2.11 -0.50
CA SER A 118 -15.28 -2.43 0.40
C SER A 118 -15.63 -3.64 1.28
N ARG A 119 -14.60 -4.44 1.60
CA ARG A 119 -14.73 -5.56 2.53
C ARG A 119 -14.42 -5.07 3.95
N GLY A 120 -15.25 -5.47 4.91
CA GLY A 120 -15.05 -5.17 6.33
C GLY A 120 -15.63 -3.83 6.77
N THR A 121 -15.23 -2.72 6.19
CA THR A 121 -15.77 -1.39 6.48
C THR A 121 -16.82 -1.00 5.44
N LYS A 122 -17.97 -0.50 5.88
CA LYS A 122 -19.06 -0.09 5.00
C LYS A 122 -18.67 1.09 4.14
N GLY A 123 -18.69 0.91 2.82
CA GLY A 123 -18.31 1.93 1.84
C GLY A 123 -17.85 1.32 0.54
N TYR A 124 -17.09 2.11 -0.21
CA TYR A 124 -16.61 1.74 -1.54
C TYR A 124 -15.11 2.02 -1.66
N TYR A 125 -14.47 1.42 -2.67
CA TYR A 125 -13.12 1.80 -3.09
C TYR A 125 -13.07 2.00 -4.62
N TYR A 126 -12.10 2.81 -5.02
CA TYR A 126 -11.78 3.15 -6.42
C TYR A 126 -10.29 2.88 -6.61
N GLN A 127 -9.95 1.86 -7.38
CA GLN A 127 -8.59 1.36 -7.46
C GLN A 127 -8.09 1.32 -8.89
N THR A 128 -6.83 1.70 -9.09
CA THR A 128 -6.05 1.36 -10.29
C THR A 128 -4.83 0.59 -9.85
N SER A 129 -4.61 -0.58 -10.47
CA SER A 129 -3.45 -1.44 -10.20
C SER A 129 -2.65 -1.68 -11.46
N PHE A 130 -1.33 -1.68 -11.28
CA PHE A 130 -0.33 -1.99 -12.30
C PHE A 130 0.33 -3.31 -11.90
N PHE A 131 0.30 -4.30 -12.81
CA PHE A 131 0.79 -5.65 -12.55
C PHE A 131 2.01 -5.96 -13.41
N SER A 132 2.99 -6.62 -12.78
CA SER A 132 4.14 -7.26 -13.42
C SER A 132 4.29 -8.70 -12.93
N ASP A 133 5.28 -9.43 -13.44
CA ASP A 133 5.63 -10.76 -12.94
C ASP A 133 6.18 -10.74 -11.50
N GLU A 134 6.68 -9.60 -11.04
CA GLU A 134 7.32 -9.44 -9.73
C GLU A 134 6.37 -8.94 -8.64
N GLY A 135 5.21 -8.40 -9.02
CA GLY A 135 4.19 -7.91 -8.09
C GLY A 135 3.30 -6.83 -8.68
N ASN A 136 2.83 -5.91 -7.84
CA ASN A 136 1.95 -4.84 -8.26
C ASN A 136 2.19 -3.52 -7.55
N ILE A 137 1.72 -2.44 -8.20
CA ILE A 137 1.53 -1.12 -7.60
C ILE A 137 0.03 -0.83 -7.64
N SER A 138 -0.57 -0.43 -6.53
CA SER A 138 -1.98 -0.10 -6.43
C SER A 138 -2.19 1.28 -5.87
N ILE A 139 -3.06 2.07 -6.51
CA ILE A 139 -3.51 3.37 -6.03
C ILE A 139 -5.00 3.28 -5.76
N ILE A 140 -5.40 3.49 -4.49
CA ILE A 140 -6.74 3.21 -4.01
C ILE A 140 -7.28 4.41 -3.25
N CYS A 141 -8.45 4.92 -3.65
CA CYS A 141 -9.26 5.82 -2.81
C CYS A 141 -10.36 5.02 -2.12
N TYR A 142 -10.46 5.17 -0.80
CA TYR A 142 -11.52 4.58 0.01
C TYR A 142 -12.55 5.63 0.40
N ASP A 143 -13.82 5.36 0.06
CA ASP A 143 -15.00 6.16 0.37
C ASP A 143 -15.83 5.42 1.42
N TYR A 144 -15.51 5.65 2.68
CA TYR A 144 -16.18 5.00 3.80
C TYR A 144 -17.34 5.85 4.33
N LEU A 145 -18.44 5.18 4.68
CA LEU A 145 -19.64 5.82 5.22
C LEU A 145 -19.54 6.10 6.73
N GLU A 146 -18.71 5.31 7.44
CA GLU A 146 -18.63 5.31 8.91
C GLU A 146 -17.18 5.44 9.42
N ALA A 147 -16.23 5.76 8.54
CA ALA A 147 -14.81 5.96 8.83
C ALA A 147 -14.22 7.07 7.97
N ASP A 148 -13.01 7.48 8.27
CA ASP A 148 -12.31 8.50 7.50
C ASP A 148 -11.93 7.96 6.10
N ASN A 149 -12.10 8.80 5.09
CA ASN A 149 -11.65 8.52 3.73
C ASN A 149 -10.14 8.68 3.63
N TYR A 150 -9.50 7.88 2.79
CA TYR A 150 -8.07 7.98 2.57
C TYR A 150 -7.66 7.50 1.18
N LEU A 151 -6.48 7.94 0.74
CA LEU A 151 -5.78 7.41 -0.42
C LEU A 151 -4.62 6.55 0.06
N ALA A 152 -4.50 5.34 -0.50
CA ALA A 152 -3.35 4.47 -0.31
C ALA A 152 -2.60 4.27 -1.62
N VAL A 153 -1.28 4.47 -1.60
CA VAL A 153 -0.36 4.04 -2.66
C VAL A 153 0.42 2.85 -2.11
N SER A 154 0.27 1.70 -2.73
CA SER A 154 0.84 0.44 -2.23
C SER A 154 1.73 -0.20 -3.28
N ILE A 155 2.85 -0.76 -2.85
CA ILE A 155 3.74 -1.59 -3.65
C ILE A 155 3.83 -2.95 -2.97
N SER A 156 3.62 -4.02 -3.73
CA SER A 156 3.61 -5.39 -3.18
C SER A 156 4.36 -6.34 -4.09
N ASN A 157 5.19 -7.21 -3.53
CA ASN A 157 5.83 -8.26 -4.32
C ASN A 157 4.87 -9.42 -4.61
N LYS A 158 5.27 -10.30 -5.52
CA LYS A 158 4.45 -11.42 -5.99
C LYS A 158 4.05 -12.40 -4.88
N ASN A 159 4.89 -12.59 -3.89
CA ASN A 159 4.58 -13.47 -2.75
C ASN A 159 3.41 -12.95 -1.93
N TYR A 160 3.42 -11.66 -1.63
CA TYR A 160 2.33 -11.02 -0.89
C TYR A 160 1.06 -10.90 -1.75
N GLU A 161 1.19 -10.57 -3.03
CA GLU A 161 0.08 -10.55 -3.97
C GLU A 161 -0.64 -11.91 -4.01
N ASN A 162 0.09 -13.01 -4.18
CA ASN A 162 -0.47 -14.36 -4.17
C ASN A 162 -1.16 -14.70 -2.84
N PHE A 163 -0.61 -14.25 -1.72
CA PHE A 163 -1.25 -14.40 -0.41
C PHE A 163 -2.62 -13.69 -0.35
N ILE A 164 -2.69 -12.44 -0.83
CA ILE A 164 -3.94 -11.66 -0.83
C ILE A 164 -5.00 -12.27 -1.75
N LEU A 165 -4.61 -12.80 -2.91
CA LEU A 165 -5.53 -13.46 -3.86
C LEU A 165 -6.22 -14.69 -3.25
N ASN A 166 -5.59 -15.37 -2.29
CA ASN A 166 -6.17 -16.51 -1.56
C ASN A 166 -7.14 -16.08 -0.43
N ASN A 167 -7.50 -14.80 -0.36
CA ASN A 167 -8.49 -14.26 0.58
C ASN A 167 -8.18 -14.52 2.07
N PRO A 168 -7.07 -13.98 2.59
CA PRO A 168 -6.56 -14.27 3.92
C PRO A 168 -7.23 -13.47 5.05
N TYR A 169 -8.23 -12.66 4.75
CA TYR A 169 -8.83 -11.71 5.69
C TYR A 169 -9.73 -12.37 6.75
N ASN A 170 -9.76 -11.76 7.94
CA ASN A 170 -10.68 -12.13 9.02
C ASN A 170 -12.13 -11.77 8.73
#